data_d9211abdf58ce2843debbe83012a6603
#
_entry.id   d9211abdf58ce2843debbe83012a6603
#
_cell.length_a   1.000
_cell.length_b   1.000
_cell.length_c   1.000
_cell.angle_alpha   90.00
_cell.angle_beta   90.00
_cell.angle_gamma   90.00
#
_symmetry.space_group_name_H-M   'P 1'
#
loop_
_entity.id
_entity.type
_entity.pdbx_description
1 polymer ?
#
loop_
_entity_poly.entity_id
_entity_poly.type
_entity_poly.pdbx_seq_one_letter_code
_entity_poly.pdbx_strand_id
1 'polypeptide(L)'
;YKMDTVQKNLLNTFLEGRNNALLFSKGNVDENGKATIVDPQTNRPIYISDGLIPQVEAFASKYAYNKLTINVLRTAIQTLNEKARNATGNKYMFICNEAFYYQLGDVLDTYLAQYHTDGTYLWSMKANGYVEVGARGFDTYRWMGNEITFKVDRTFSREFG
;
A
#
# COMPACT_ATOMS: atom_id res chain seq x y z
N TYR A 1 -8.21 18.62 -27.88
CA TYR A 1 -7.00 17.93 -28.37
C TYR A 1 -7.08 16.47 -27.95
N LYS A 2 -7.25 15.57 -28.92
CA LYS A 2 -7.12 14.10 -28.66
C LYS A 2 -5.64 13.79 -28.72
N MET A 3 -5.08 13.35 -27.58
CA MET A 3 -3.70 12.81 -27.53
C MET A 3 -3.63 11.56 -28.41
N ASP A 4 -2.63 11.50 -29.27
CA ASP A 4 -2.33 10.31 -30.06
C ASP A 4 -1.94 9.14 -29.14
N THR A 5 -2.14 7.91 -29.60
CA THR A 5 -1.83 6.69 -28.85
C THR A 5 -0.36 6.65 -28.40
N VAL A 6 0.55 7.12 -29.26
CA VAL A 6 1.99 7.20 -28.96
C VAL A 6 2.27 8.16 -27.78
N GLN A 7 1.61 9.32 -27.78
CA GLN A 7 1.76 10.31 -26.71
C GLN A 7 1.20 9.77 -25.37
N LYS A 8 0.09 9.04 -25.41
CA LYS A 8 -0.48 8.39 -24.21
C LYS A 8 0.46 7.32 -23.66
N ASN A 9 1.02 6.48 -24.52
CA ASN A 9 1.96 5.45 -24.11
C ASN A 9 3.25 6.07 -23.52
N LEU A 10 3.77 7.12 -24.13
CA LEU A 10 4.93 7.84 -23.61
C LEU A 10 4.64 8.44 -22.23
N LEU A 11 3.50 9.08 -22.07
CA LEU A 11 3.08 9.62 -20.77
C LEU A 11 2.93 8.53 -19.73
N ASN A 12 2.30 7.41 -20.05
CA ASN A 12 2.16 6.28 -19.12
C ASN A 12 3.52 5.71 -18.72
N THR A 13 4.43 5.50 -19.67
CA THR A 13 5.80 5.03 -19.38
C THR A 13 6.55 6.01 -18.48
N PHE A 14 6.42 7.31 -18.72
CA PHE A 14 7.02 8.34 -17.86
C PHE A 14 6.44 8.31 -16.45
N LEU A 15 5.11 8.20 -16.30
CA LEU A 15 4.44 8.13 -15.00
C LEU A 15 4.83 6.88 -14.22
N GLU A 16 4.93 5.74 -14.91
CA GLU A 16 5.40 4.48 -14.32
C GLU A 16 6.86 4.59 -13.85
N GLY A 17 7.76 5.13 -14.69
CA GLY A 17 9.15 5.37 -14.32
C GLY A 17 9.28 6.31 -13.12
N ARG A 18 8.49 7.36 -13.08
CA ARG A 18 8.43 8.28 -11.94
C ARG A 18 7.96 7.57 -10.67
N ASN A 19 6.90 6.76 -10.73
CA ASN A 19 6.39 6.03 -9.58
C ASN A 19 7.42 5.01 -9.07
N ASN A 20 8.08 4.29 -9.97
CA ASN A 20 9.17 3.39 -9.62
C ASN A 20 10.31 4.13 -8.90
N ALA A 21 10.72 5.27 -9.41
CA ALA A 21 11.76 6.07 -8.77
C ALA A 21 11.34 6.54 -7.38
N LEU A 22 10.10 7.03 -7.21
CA LEU A 22 9.59 7.49 -5.92
C LEU A 22 9.48 6.36 -4.89
N LEU A 23 9.16 5.14 -5.32
CA LEU A 23 8.95 4.01 -4.41
C LEU A 23 10.26 3.25 -4.13
N PHE A 24 11.06 2.94 -5.15
CA PHE A 24 12.14 1.95 -5.07
C PHE A 24 13.55 2.50 -5.31
N SER A 25 13.71 3.79 -5.67
CA SER A 25 15.06 4.32 -5.90
C SER A 25 15.95 4.15 -4.68
N LYS A 26 17.21 3.84 -4.92
CA LYS A 26 18.24 3.89 -3.87
C LYS A 26 18.97 5.22 -3.99
N GLY A 27 19.18 5.85 -2.85
CA GLY A 27 20.01 7.05 -2.76
C GLY A 27 21.44 6.77 -3.23
N ASN A 28 22.07 7.80 -3.76
CA ASN A 28 23.43 7.73 -4.25
C ASN A 28 24.44 8.49 -3.37
N VAL A 29 24.14 8.62 -2.11
CA VAL A 29 24.97 9.30 -1.14
C VAL A 29 25.78 8.26 -0.36
N ASP A 30 27.09 8.44 -0.28
CA ASP A 30 27.96 7.58 0.52
C ASP A 30 27.86 7.87 2.02
N GLU A 31 28.56 7.08 2.85
CA GLU A 31 28.57 7.23 4.31
C GLU A 31 29.09 8.61 4.77
N ASN A 32 29.82 9.31 3.91
CA ASN A 32 30.36 10.65 4.18
C ASN A 32 29.44 11.77 3.67
N GLY A 33 28.26 11.44 3.16
CA GLY A 33 27.32 12.40 2.62
C GLY A 33 27.64 12.90 1.21
N LYS A 34 28.57 12.23 0.49
CA LYS A 34 29.00 12.64 -0.84
C LYS A 34 28.25 11.86 -1.91
N ALA A 35 27.77 12.55 -2.94
CA ALA A 35 27.12 11.91 -4.08
C ALA A 35 28.12 11.07 -4.89
N THR A 36 27.73 9.84 -5.22
CA THR A 36 28.54 8.91 -6.03
C THR A 36 28.38 9.14 -7.53
N ILE A 37 27.35 9.87 -7.95
CA ILE A 37 27.06 10.19 -9.35
C ILE A 37 27.38 11.65 -9.61
N VAL A 38 28.09 11.91 -10.69
CA VAL A 38 28.47 13.26 -11.12
C VAL A 38 27.97 13.46 -12.54
N ASP A 39 27.43 14.63 -12.80
CA ASP A 39 27.02 15.05 -14.14
C ASP A 39 28.28 15.16 -15.05
N PRO A 40 28.33 14.39 -16.14
CA PRO A 40 29.51 14.36 -17.02
C PRO A 40 29.75 15.68 -17.75
N GLN A 41 28.76 16.54 -17.89
CA GLN A 41 28.87 17.82 -18.58
C GLN A 41 29.35 18.96 -17.67
N THR A 42 28.76 19.01 -16.46
CA THR A 42 29.01 20.12 -15.53
C THR A 42 29.96 19.77 -14.39
N ASN A 43 30.33 18.48 -14.28
CA ASN A 43 31.13 17.92 -13.17
C ASN A 43 30.53 18.24 -11.77
N ARG A 44 29.22 18.45 -11.71
CA ARG A 44 28.50 18.70 -10.46
C ARG A 44 27.93 17.41 -9.89
N PRO A 45 27.90 17.24 -8.57
CA PRO A 45 27.29 16.06 -7.94
C PRO A 45 25.77 16.08 -8.19
N ILE A 46 25.23 14.93 -8.58
CA ILE A 46 23.79 14.68 -8.69
C ILE A 46 23.37 13.92 -7.45
N TYR A 47 22.47 14.48 -6.66
CA TYR A 47 21.92 13.84 -5.47
C TYR A 47 20.61 13.17 -5.79
N ILE A 48 20.52 11.87 -5.49
CA ILE A 48 19.31 11.07 -5.61
C ILE A 48 18.94 10.63 -4.19
N SER A 49 17.72 10.91 -3.77
CA SER A 49 17.21 10.46 -2.48
C SER A 49 16.72 9.02 -2.55
N ASP A 50 16.73 8.35 -1.40
CA ASP A 50 16.07 7.07 -1.26
C ASP A 50 14.57 7.20 -1.55
N GLY A 51 14.03 6.20 -2.23
CA GLY A 51 12.60 6.04 -2.41
C GLY A 51 11.91 5.65 -1.10
N LEU A 52 10.59 5.60 -1.14
CA LEU A 52 9.78 5.31 0.05
C LEU A 52 10.12 3.94 0.66
N ILE A 53 10.27 2.90 -0.16
CA ILE A 53 10.50 1.52 0.33
C ILE A 53 11.84 1.37 1.05
N PRO A 54 12.99 1.81 0.52
CA PRO A 54 14.23 1.80 1.28
C PRO A 54 14.17 2.55 2.62
N GLN A 55 13.48 3.70 2.67
CA GLN A 55 13.28 4.44 3.91
C GLN A 55 12.41 3.67 4.90
N VAL A 56 11.30 3.07 4.43
CA VAL A 56 10.42 2.23 5.25
C VAL A 56 11.19 1.02 5.76
N GLU A 57 12.00 0.37 4.93
CA GLU A 57 12.82 -0.77 5.33
C GLU A 57 13.86 -0.43 6.42
N ALA A 58 14.38 0.78 6.41
CA ALA A 58 15.35 1.23 7.39
C ALA A 58 14.74 1.53 8.77
N PHE A 59 13.51 2.04 8.81
CA PHE A 59 12.92 2.63 10.04
C PHE A 59 11.62 1.96 10.49
N ALA A 60 10.93 1.20 9.63
CA ALA A 60 9.64 0.61 9.95
C ALA A 60 9.76 -0.77 10.61
N SER A 61 8.68 -1.17 11.26
CA SER A 61 8.53 -2.53 11.76
C SER A 61 8.27 -3.49 10.60
N LYS A 62 9.08 -4.53 10.52
CA LYS A 62 8.91 -5.62 9.56
C LYS A 62 8.07 -6.72 10.20
N TYR A 63 7.09 -7.20 9.47
CA TYR A 63 6.23 -8.30 9.89
C TYR A 63 6.17 -9.35 8.79
N ALA A 64 6.72 -10.53 9.05
CA ALA A 64 6.69 -11.65 8.13
C ALA A 64 5.56 -12.62 8.49
N TYR A 65 4.87 -13.16 7.49
CA TYR A 65 3.83 -14.16 7.67
C TYR A 65 3.91 -15.20 6.54
N ASN A 66 3.53 -16.44 6.84
CA ASN A 66 3.49 -17.52 5.84
C ASN A 66 2.16 -17.58 5.11
N LYS A 67 1.06 -17.27 5.79
CA LYS A 67 -0.30 -17.25 5.27
C LYS A 67 -1.04 -16.04 5.80
N LEU A 68 -1.70 -15.31 4.91
CA LEU A 68 -2.55 -14.21 5.31
C LEU A 68 -3.78 -14.76 6.04
N THR A 69 -4.02 -14.27 7.24
CA THR A 69 -5.18 -14.59 8.07
C THR A 69 -5.70 -13.33 8.73
N ILE A 70 -6.94 -13.37 9.21
CA ILE A 70 -7.51 -12.23 9.93
C ILE A 70 -6.69 -11.87 11.18
N ASN A 71 -6.09 -12.86 11.84
CA ASN A 71 -5.24 -12.62 13.01
C ASN A 71 -3.93 -11.91 12.64
N VAL A 72 -3.35 -12.22 11.49
CA VAL A 72 -2.16 -11.50 10.96
C VAL A 72 -2.49 -10.03 10.75
N LEU A 73 -3.63 -9.73 10.11
CA LEU A 73 -4.10 -8.36 9.92
C LEU A 73 -4.34 -7.66 11.26
N ARG A 74 -4.97 -8.34 12.20
CA ARG A 74 -5.23 -7.81 13.57
C ARG A 74 -3.93 -7.43 14.26
N THR A 75 -2.94 -8.34 14.25
CA THR A 75 -1.65 -8.09 14.88
C THR A 75 -0.92 -6.93 14.22
N ALA A 76 -0.94 -6.85 12.89
CA ALA A 76 -0.34 -5.72 12.17
C ALA A 76 -0.98 -4.37 12.57
N ILE A 77 -2.32 -4.32 12.62
CA ILE A 77 -3.05 -3.12 13.02
C ILE A 77 -2.79 -2.78 14.50
N GLN A 78 -2.74 -3.78 15.36
CA GLN A 78 -2.41 -3.58 16.77
C GLN A 78 -1.01 -2.98 16.94
N THR A 79 -0.01 -3.51 16.23
CA THR A 79 1.36 -2.97 16.25
C THR A 79 1.41 -1.52 15.74
N LEU A 80 0.60 -1.18 14.73
CA LEU A 80 0.48 0.21 14.27
C LEU A 80 -0.17 1.10 15.32
N ASN A 81 -1.21 0.62 16.00
CA ASN A 81 -1.89 1.37 17.05
C ASN A 81 -1.00 1.61 18.28
N GLU A 82 -0.18 0.63 18.67
CA GLU A 82 0.78 0.77 19.77
C GLU A 82 1.80 1.89 19.52
N LYS A 83 2.13 2.13 18.25
CA LYS A 83 3.02 3.22 17.84
C LYS A 83 2.30 4.53 17.55
N ALA A 84 1.00 4.47 17.36
CA ALA A 84 0.21 5.65 17.09
C ALA A 84 -0.01 6.48 18.37
N ARG A 85 -0.08 7.79 18.20
CA ARG A 85 -0.31 8.73 19.31
C ARG A 85 -1.71 8.56 19.94
N ASN A 86 -2.68 8.11 19.16
CA ASN A 86 -4.05 7.89 19.59
C ASN A 86 -4.40 6.40 19.47
N ALA A 87 -5.07 5.86 20.46
CA ALA A 87 -5.50 4.47 20.47
C ALA A 87 -6.64 4.18 19.46
N THR A 88 -7.45 5.19 19.13
CA THR A 88 -8.59 5.08 18.22
C THR A 88 -8.71 6.30 17.32
N GLY A 89 -9.47 6.18 16.24
CA GLY A 89 -9.70 7.28 15.29
C GLY A 89 -8.59 7.48 14.26
N ASN A 90 -7.62 6.56 14.19
CA ASN A 90 -6.56 6.63 13.21
C ASN A 90 -7.06 6.20 11.83
N LYS A 91 -6.46 6.79 10.80
CA LYS A 91 -6.68 6.39 9.41
C LYS A 91 -5.40 5.78 8.87
N TYR A 92 -5.49 4.52 8.46
CA TYR A 92 -4.37 3.78 7.87
C TYR A 92 -4.63 3.52 6.40
N MET A 93 -3.61 3.66 5.60
CA MET A 93 -3.63 3.27 4.19
C MET A 93 -2.64 2.12 3.98
N PHE A 94 -3.15 0.99 3.50
CA PHE A 94 -2.35 -0.14 3.09
C PHE A 94 -2.18 -0.11 1.58
N ILE A 95 -0.95 0.05 1.13
CA ILE A 95 -0.61 -0.05 -0.30
C ILE A 95 -0.15 -1.49 -0.53
N CYS A 96 -0.76 -2.16 -1.48
CA CYS A 96 -0.52 -3.57 -1.74
C CYS A 96 -0.50 -3.89 -3.24
N ASN A 97 -0.01 -5.06 -3.59
CA ASN A 97 -0.14 -5.61 -4.93
C ASN A 97 -1.51 -6.28 -5.13
N GLU A 98 -1.86 -6.59 -6.37
CA GLU A 98 -3.13 -7.25 -6.72
C GLU A 98 -3.26 -8.62 -6.04
N ALA A 99 -2.19 -9.42 -5.98
CA ALA A 99 -2.22 -10.75 -5.38
C ALA A 99 -2.58 -10.69 -3.88
N PHE A 100 -2.00 -9.75 -3.13
CA PHE A 100 -2.36 -9.53 -1.73
C PHE A 100 -3.81 -9.09 -1.58
N TYR A 101 -4.29 -8.22 -2.47
CA TYR A 101 -5.66 -7.71 -2.42
C TYR A 101 -6.69 -8.83 -2.62
N TYR A 102 -6.44 -9.76 -3.53
CA TYR A 102 -7.29 -10.95 -3.71
C TYR A 102 -7.26 -11.87 -2.49
N GLN A 103 -6.07 -12.15 -1.94
CA GLN A 103 -5.95 -12.95 -0.71
C GLN A 103 -6.66 -12.28 0.47
N LEU A 104 -6.62 -10.97 0.56
CA LEU A 104 -7.34 -10.21 1.57
C LEU A 104 -8.86 -10.39 1.42
N GLY A 105 -9.37 -10.32 0.20
CA GLY A 105 -10.78 -10.59 -0.10
C GLY A 105 -11.20 -11.97 0.38
N ASP A 106 -10.45 -13.01 0.03
CA ASP A 106 -10.75 -14.40 0.45
C ASP A 106 -10.75 -14.55 1.98
N VAL A 107 -9.79 -13.90 2.67
CA VAL A 107 -9.72 -13.96 4.14
C VAL A 107 -10.89 -13.22 4.79
N LEU A 108 -11.28 -12.07 4.26
CA LEU A 108 -12.41 -11.30 4.77
C LEU A 108 -13.74 -12.00 4.48
N ASP A 109 -13.92 -12.56 3.30
CA ASP A 109 -15.11 -13.33 2.93
C ASP A 109 -15.27 -14.57 3.82
N THR A 110 -14.17 -15.31 4.05
CA THR A 110 -14.17 -16.46 4.95
C THR A 110 -14.51 -16.06 6.39
N TYR A 111 -13.96 -14.95 6.85
CA TYR A 111 -14.25 -14.43 8.20
C TYR A 111 -15.70 -13.98 8.33
N LEU A 112 -16.21 -13.25 7.35
CA LEU A 112 -17.59 -12.77 7.34
C LEU A 112 -18.58 -13.92 7.23
N ALA A 113 -18.31 -14.94 6.41
CA ALA A 113 -19.15 -16.12 6.26
C ALA A 113 -19.34 -16.90 7.58
N GLN A 114 -18.36 -16.86 8.48
CA GLN A 114 -18.47 -17.51 9.80
C GLN A 114 -19.47 -16.81 10.73
N TYR A 115 -19.77 -15.54 10.49
CA TYR A 115 -20.66 -14.73 11.34
C TYR A 115 -22.04 -14.50 10.72
N HIS A 116 -22.27 -14.94 9.49
CA HIS A 116 -23.49 -14.60 8.74
C HIS A 116 -24.16 -15.82 8.14
N THR A 117 -25.20 -16.27 8.82
CA THR A 117 -26.14 -17.29 8.33
C THR A 117 -27.35 -16.69 7.61
N ASP A 118 -27.59 -15.39 7.72
CA ASP A 118 -28.65 -14.72 6.98
C ASP A 118 -28.20 -13.38 6.39
N GLY A 119 -28.62 -13.07 5.18
CA GLY A 119 -28.21 -11.89 4.41
C GLY A 119 -28.57 -10.54 5.03
N THR A 120 -29.21 -10.51 6.19
CA THR A 120 -29.70 -9.31 6.88
C THR A 120 -28.55 -8.48 7.43
N TYR A 121 -27.44 -9.11 7.76
CA TYR A 121 -26.28 -8.41 8.33
C TYR A 121 -25.49 -7.60 7.29
N LEU A 122 -25.44 -8.06 6.06
CA LEU A 122 -24.84 -7.29 4.97
C LEU A 122 -25.56 -5.95 4.77
N TRP A 123 -26.86 -5.93 4.99
CA TRP A 123 -27.65 -4.71 4.94
C TRP A 123 -27.41 -3.78 6.12
N SER A 124 -27.28 -4.32 7.35
CA SER A 124 -27.01 -3.49 8.53
C SER A 124 -25.56 -2.93 8.52
N MET A 125 -24.62 -3.65 7.97
CA MET A 125 -23.26 -3.14 7.75
C MET A 125 -23.25 -1.97 6.76
N LYS A 126 -24.01 -2.05 5.68
CA LYS A 126 -24.13 -0.96 4.71
C LYS A 126 -24.81 0.27 5.31
N ALA A 127 -25.88 0.09 6.10
CA ALA A 127 -26.60 1.17 6.76
C ALA A 127 -25.75 1.93 7.78
N ASN A 128 -24.80 1.25 8.43
CA ASN A 128 -23.90 1.85 9.44
C ASN A 128 -22.58 2.39 8.82
N GLY A 129 -22.44 2.40 7.51
CA GLY A 129 -21.24 2.89 6.82
C GLY A 129 -20.01 1.98 7.00
N TYR A 130 -20.20 0.75 7.43
CA TYR A 130 -19.16 -0.26 7.52
C TYR A 130 -19.17 -1.11 6.26
N VAL A 131 -18.08 -1.08 5.54
CA VAL A 131 -17.76 -1.95 4.41
C VAL A 131 -18.88 -2.05 3.36
N GLU A 132 -18.72 -1.35 2.27
CA GLU A 132 -19.51 -1.64 1.10
C GLU A 132 -19.08 -3.00 0.55
N VAL A 133 -19.81 -4.06 0.90
CA VAL A 133 -19.71 -5.35 0.25
C VAL A 133 -20.46 -5.25 -1.09
N GLY A 134 -19.97 -4.41 -1.96
CA GLY A 134 -20.25 -4.51 -3.37
C GLY A 134 -19.49 -5.73 -3.87
N ALA A 135 -20.09 -6.54 -4.71
CA ALA A 135 -19.43 -7.67 -5.33
C ALA A 135 -17.97 -7.31 -5.69
N ARG A 136 -17.01 -7.72 -4.87
CA ARG A 136 -15.57 -7.66 -5.08
C ARG A 136 -14.87 -6.28 -4.99
N GLY A 137 -15.05 -5.53 -3.91
CA GLY A 137 -14.22 -4.35 -3.69
C GLY A 137 -14.33 -3.80 -2.28
N PHE A 138 -13.47 -4.23 -1.38
CA PHE A 138 -13.33 -3.59 -0.08
C PHE A 138 -12.31 -2.47 -0.20
N ASP A 139 -12.75 -1.23 -0.31
CA ASP A 139 -11.81 -0.11 -0.28
C ASP A 139 -11.47 0.30 1.15
N THR A 140 -12.39 0.14 2.08
CA THR A 140 -12.23 0.63 3.44
C THR A 140 -12.78 -0.36 4.47
N TYR A 141 -12.01 -0.60 5.53
CA TYR A 141 -12.35 -1.48 6.64
C TYR A 141 -12.24 -0.71 7.97
N ARG A 142 -13.19 -0.88 8.88
CA ARG A 142 -13.13 -0.27 10.21
C ARG A 142 -12.89 -1.32 11.29
N TRP A 143 -11.86 -1.08 12.10
CA TRP A 143 -11.52 -1.94 13.22
C TRP A 143 -11.18 -1.13 14.46
N MET A 144 -11.82 -1.44 15.59
CA MET A 144 -11.58 -0.78 16.89
C MET A 144 -11.54 0.75 16.77
N GLY A 145 -12.48 1.33 16.00
CA GLY A 145 -12.54 2.79 15.79
C GLY A 145 -11.52 3.35 14.78
N ASN A 146 -10.64 2.53 14.22
CA ASN A 146 -9.70 2.95 13.19
C ASN A 146 -10.25 2.64 11.80
N GLU A 147 -9.91 3.47 10.82
CA GLU A 147 -10.28 3.31 9.43
C GLU A 147 -9.07 2.83 8.63
N ILE A 148 -9.24 1.76 7.88
CA ILE A 148 -8.17 1.14 7.11
C ILE A 148 -8.61 1.10 5.66
N THR A 149 -7.87 1.78 4.79
CA THR A 149 -8.12 1.79 3.36
C THR A 149 -7.05 0.96 2.65
N PHE A 150 -7.46 0.05 1.78
CA PHE A 150 -6.56 -0.73 0.94
C PHE A 150 -6.49 -0.10 -0.44
N LYS A 151 -5.28 0.10 -0.93
CA LYS A 151 -5.03 0.66 -2.25
C LYS A 151 -4.09 -0.26 -3.02
N VAL A 152 -4.56 -0.73 -4.16
CA VAL A 152 -3.73 -1.51 -5.09
C VAL A 152 -2.87 -0.55 -5.90
N ASP A 153 -1.57 -0.79 -5.89
CA ASP A 153 -0.63 -0.12 -6.77
C ASP A 153 0.05 -1.16 -7.67
N ARG A 154 -0.10 -0.98 -8.98
CA ARG A 154 0.46 -1.89 -10.00
C ARG A 154 1.98 -1.94 -9.99
N THR A 155 2.63 -0.91 -9.48
CA THR A 155 4.09 -0.89 -9.35
C THR A 155 4.56 -1.99 -8.42
N PHE A 156 3.84 -2.23 -7.32
CA PHE A 156 4.11 -3.36 -6.41
C PHE A 156 3.87 -4.73 -7.04
N SER A 157 2.91 -4.85 -7.95
CA SER A 157 2.65 -6.12 -8.66
C SER A 157 3.78 -6.50 -9.61
N ARG A 158 4.55 -5.54 -10.12
CA ARG A 158 5.70 -5.79 -11.00
C ARG A 158 6.96 -6.18 -10.22
N GLU A 159 7.16 -5.63 -9.03
CA GLU A 159 8.36 -5.87 -8.23
C GLU A 159 8.23 -7.09 -7.31
N PHE A 160 7.01 -7.41 -6.87
CA PHE A 160 6.75 -8.47 -5.88
C PHE A 160 5.72 -9.52 -6.35
N GLY A 161 5.35 -9.49 -7.64
CA GLY A 161 4.37 -10.42 -8.23
C GLY A 161 4.96 -11.72 -8.73
#